data_4d5362f8d66845f2e54c2e4780a6162c
#
_entry.id   4d5362f8d66845f2e54c2e4780a6162c
#
_cell.length_a   1.000
_cell.length_b   1.000
_cell.length_c   1.000
_cell.angle_alpha   90.00
_cell.angle_beta   90.00
_cell.angle_gamma   90.00
#
_symmetry.space_group_name_H-M   'P 1'
#
loop_
_entity.id
_entity.type
_entity.pdbx_description
1 polymer ?
#
loop_
_entity_poly.entity_id
_entity_poly.type
_entity_poly.pdbx_seq_one_letter_code
_entity_poly.pdbx_strand_id
1 'polypeptide(L)'
;MRKYLISLIALIVGSVCVNAANQIPYDPAVRIGHLDNGLTYYIRQNTMPKGCADFFIAQRVGSVEEEDNQQGLAHFLEHMCFNGTAHFPGNSLISYLESIGVKFGRNLNAYTSTDETVYNICEVPTARTTAVDSCIMILRDWSHDLTLTAEDIDNERGVIEGEWRQRCGAANYRLLEKTAPIIYNGNIYGKRLPIGLMSVIQNFAYDDLRSYYHKWYHPENQCIVVVGDVDPDYIEAKIKSMFGDIARPEHSAAAPKYMIEDNDKIIATVQTDKEQPTTMVQLYIKHVDLPDDQLNTINEIRHDYIKDLAMTILAERFDELEHQEDAPYTNLGVGDMKFMLSNTCKALLVRAQAKNGKAVQCMRTYATELQRAAKFGVLETELQRAKLAAKAKLDADFAGREKTTNTTYARKYVRHYLDGGALPSDEAYYKMMKGVAAGVKVEDVNAYLKSVVSADGHNVICIAYAPENNIDADLNDKTLADAYLSVDTDKLTKWVDKDVAGKIVEDLPAPGKIISESVLTQFDTKEWTLSNGIKVLVKKTDYKPNQVLIAAYSPGGFSQNFDPAEKAIYKMTD
;
A
#
# COMPACT_ATOMS: atom_id res chain seq x y z
N MET A 1 4.22 -43.38 -32.19
CA MET A 1 3.66 -42.02 -32.19
C MET A 1 2.32 -41.89 -31.43
N ARG A 2 1.30 -42.75 -31.66
CA ARG A 2 0.00 -42.65 -30.97
C ARG A 2 0.06 -42.82 -29.42
N LYS A 3 0.96 -43.65 -28.89
CA LYS A 3 1.10 -43.87 -27.43
C LYS A 3 1.74 -42.66 -26.67
N TYR A 4 2.62 -41.90 -27.33
CA TYR A 4 3.24 -40.72 -26.74
C TYR A 4 2.33 -39.49 -26.75
N LEU A 5 1.40 -39.43 -27.74
CA LEU A 5 0.42 -38.35 -27.81
C LEU A 5 -0.63 -38.44 -26.67
N ILE A 6 -1.04 -39.68 -26.32
CA ILE A 6 -1.99 -39.91 -25.22
C ILE A 6 -1.34 -39.63 -23.87
N SER A 7 -0.05 -39.93 -23.69
CA SER A 7 0.68 -39.60 -22.45
C SER A 7 0.89 -38.12 -22.28
N LEU A 8 1.12 -37.37 -23.38
CA LEU A 8 1.28 -35.91 -23.33
C LEU A 8 -0.04 -35.18 -22.99
N ILE A 9 -1.16 -35.65 -23.57
CA ILE A 9 -2.49 -35.11 -23.28
C ILE A 9 -2.91 -35.45 -21.85
N ALA A 10 -2.59 -36.65 -21.35
CA ALA A 10 -2.87 -36.99 -19.95
C ALA A 10 -2.05 -36.17 -18.95
N LEU A 11 -0.80 -35.76 -19.29
CA LEU A 11 0.03 -34.89 -18.47
C LEU A 11 -0.50 -33.45 -18.45
N ILE A 12 -0.94 -32.94 -19.61
CA ILE A 12 -1.50 -31.57 -19.72
C ILE A 12 -2.85 -31.49 -19.01
N VAL A 13 -3.72 -32.47 -19.18
CA VAL A 13 -5.02 -32.54 -18.48
C VAL A 13 -4.82 -32.77 -16.97
N GLY A 14 -3.82 -33.54 -16.56
CA GLY A 14 -3.46 -33.73 -15.16
C GLY A 14 -2.94 -32.44 -14.51
N SER A 15 -2.11 -31.65 -15.20
CA SER A 15 -1.60 -30.35 -14.69
C SER A 15 -2.71 -29.32 -14.56
N VAL A 16 -3.62 -29.24 -15.53
CA VAL A 16 -4.76 -28.31 -15.48
C VAL A 16 -5.75 -28.70 -14.37
N CYS A 17 -5.99 -29.99 -14.16
CA CYS A 17 -6.87 -30.47 -13.08
C CYS A 17 -6.25 -30.28 -11.68
N VAL A 18 -4.93 -30.39 -11.53
CA VAL A 18 -4.24 -30.18 -10.24
C VAL A 18 -4.23 -28.68 -9.87
N ASN A 19 -4.04 -27.77 -10.83
CA ASN A 19 -4.11 -26.33 -10.57
C ASN A 19 -5.53 -25.88 -10.21
N ALA A 20 -6.55 -26.35 -10.89
CA ALA A 20 -7.95 -26.02 -10.59
C ALA A 20 -8.42 -26.51 -9.20
N ALA A 21 -7.83 -27.59 -8.67
CA ALA A 21 -8.17 -28.13 -7.36
C ALA A 21 -7.61 -27.34 -6.18
N ASN A 22 -6.65 -26.43 -6.40
CA ASN A 22 -5.98 -25.65 -5.36
C ASN A 22 -6.40 -24.17 -5.34
N GLN A 23 -7.20 -23.71 -6.29
CA GLN A 23 -7.66 -22.34 -6.34
C GLN A 23 -8.72 -22.06 -5.26
N ILE A 24 -8.60 -20.89 -4.64
CA ILE A 24 -9.53 -20.42 -3.63
C ILE A 24 -10.77 -19.86 -4.34
N PRO A 25 -11.98 -20.31 -3.98
CA PRO A 25 -13.20 -19.72 -4.51
C PRO A 25 -13.30 -18.25 -4.15
N TYR A 26 -13.70 -17.42 -5.12
CA TYR A 26 -13.98 -16.02 -4.86
C TYR A 26 -15.16 -15.84 -3.91
N ASP A 27 -15.19 -14.70 -3.21
CA ASP A 27 -16.29 -14.30 -2.35
C ASP A 27 -17.62 -14.32 -3.15
N PRO A 28 -18.62 -15.16 -2.79
CA PRO A 28 -19.88 -15.21 -3.50
C PRO A 28 -20.71 -13.93 -3.40
N ALA A 29 -20.36 -13.01 -2.49
CA ALA A 29 -21.03 -11.72 -2.36
C ALA A 29 -20.55 -10.69 -3.39
N VAL A 30 -19.47 -10.95 -4.12
CA VAL A 30 -19.03 -10.13 -5.24
C VAL A 30 -19.37 -10.82 -6.55
N ARG A 31 -20.04 -10.10 -7.44
CA ARG A 31 -20.26 -10.53 -8.82
C ARG A 31 -19.10 -10.04 -9.68
N ILE A 32 -18.34 -10.97 -10.22
CA ILE A 32 -17.24 -10.70 -11.15
C ILE A 32 -17.70 -11.12 -12.53
N GLY A 33 -17.54 -10.25 -13.53
CA GLY A 33 -17.90 -10.58 -14.90
C GLY A 33 -16.98 -9.90 -15.91
N HIS A 34 -17.10 -10.37 -17.16
CA HIS A 34 -16.35 -9.87 -18.31
C HIS A 34 -17.31 -9.63 -19.45
N LEU A 35 -17.14 -8.51 -20.15
CA LEU A 35 -17.85 -8.25 -21.39
C LEU A 35 -17.07 -8.85 -22.58
N ASP A 36 -17.74 -9.07 -23.70
CA ASP A 36 -17.13 -9.62 -24.91
C ASP A 36 -15.98 -8.77 -25.47
N ASN A 37 -16.00 -7.45 -25.17
CA ASN A 37 -14.94 -6.51 -25.54
C ASN A 37 -13.73 -6.51 -24.58
N GLY A 38 -13.73 -7.35 -23.55
CA GLY A 38 -12.64 -7.51 -22.60
C GLY A 38 -12.77 -6.72 -21.28
N LEU A 39 -13.78 -5.83 -21.15
CA LEU A 39 -14.01 -5.08 -19.92
C LEU A 39 -14.30 -6.03 -18.75
N THR A 40 -13.61 -5.83 -17.63
CA THR A 40 -13.88 -6.55 -16.37
C THR A 40 -14.77 -5.70 -15.47
N TYR A 41 -15.66 -6.32 -14.70
CA TYR A 41 -16.43 -5.60 -13.68
C TYR A 41 -16.59 -6.39 -12.39
N TYR A 42 -16.68 -5.64 -11.27
CA TYR A 42 -16.98 -6.15 -9.93
C TYR A 42 -18.18 -5.40 -9.39
N ILE A 43 -19.17 -6.13 -8.88
CA ILE A 43 -20.36 -5.56 -8.29
C ILE A 43 -20.60 -6.22 -6.94
N ARG A 44 -20.77 -5.43 -5.88
CA ARG A 44 -21.10 -5.93 -4.55
C ARG A 44 -22.18 -5.07 -3.92
N GLN A 45 -23.25 -5.73 -3.44
CA GLN A 45 -24.17 -5.07 -2.54
C GLN A 45 -23.53 -4.94 -1.16
N ASN A 46 -23.50 -3.73 -0.61
CA ASN A 46 -23.04 -3.43 0.73
C ASN A 46 -23.76 -2.21 1.28
N THR A 47 -24.06 -2.18 2.57
CA THR A 47 -24.87 -1.12 3.18
C THR A 47 -24.09 -0.29 4.22
N MET A 48 -22.80 -0.17 4.05
CA MET A 48 -21.96 0.59 4.96
C MET A 48 -21.10 1.63 4.19
N PRO A 49 -21.54 2.90 4.15
CA PRO A 49 -22.78 3.44 4.72
C PRO A 49 -24.03 3.05 3.92
N LYS A 50 -25.18 2.96 4.60
CA LYS A 50 -26.47 2.70 3.97
C LYS A 50 -26.90 3.88 3.08
N GLY A 51 -27.58 3.57 1.96
CA GLY A 51 -28.10 4.56 1.03
C GLY A 51 -27.03 5.25 0.19
N CYS A 52 -25.82 4.68 0.12
CA CYS A 52 -24.70 5.19 -0.69
C CYS A 52 -24.06 4.07 -1.50
N ALA A 53 -23.42 4.46 -2.62
CA ALA A 53 -22.59 3.57 -3.43
C ALA A 53 -21.31 4.26 -3.90
N ASP A 54 -20.29 3.46 -4.13
CA ASP A 54 -18.98 3.87 -4.63
C ASP A 54 -18.76 3.29 -6.03
N PHE A 55 -18.23 4.11 -6.92
CA PHE A 55 -17.99 3.80 -8.32
C PHE A 55 -16.52 4.03 -8.64
N PHE A 56 -15.85 3.02 -9.19
CA PHE A 56 -14.46 3.11 -9.59
C PHE A 56 -14.29 2.64 -11.03
N ILE A 57 -13.35 3.26 -11.75
CA ILE A 57 -12.76 2.70 -12.94
C ILE A 57 -11.26 2.65 -12.76
N ALA A 58 -10.68 1.48 -12.97
CA ALA A 58 -9.25 1.24 -12.91
C ALA A 58 -8.69 0.92 -14.29
N GLN A 59 -7.59 1.55 -14.64
CA GLN A 59 -6.82 1.34 -15.87
C GLN A 59 -5.52 0.63 -15.51
N ARG A 60 -5.15 -0.43 -16.23
CA ARG A 60 -3.80 -1.04 -16.18
C ARG A 60 -2.82 -0.27 -17.06
N VAL A 61 -2.84 1.05 -16.94
CA VAL A 61 -2.08 1.97 -17.77
C VAL A 61 -1.64 3.14 -16.91
N GLY A 62 -0.38 3.52 -17.03
CA GLY A 62 0.20 4.66 -16.33
C GLY A 62 1.31 5.33 -17.13
N SER A 63 2.30 5.89 -16.45
CA SER A 63 3.34 6.65 -17.13
C SER A 63 4.38 5.79 -17.87
N VAL A 64 4.52 4.49 -17.53
CA VAL A 64 5.48 3.62 -18.25
C VAL A 64 5.07 3.31 -19.69
N GLU A 65 3.79 3.46 -20.03
CA GLU A 65 3.26 3.32 -21.39
C GLU A 65 3.47 4.55 -22.27
N GLU A 66 3.97 5.66 -21.73
CA GLU A 66 4.24 6.88 -22.47
C GLU A 66 5.43 6.73 -23.43
N GLU A 67 5.34 7.35 -24.60
CA GLU A 67 6.47 7.55 -25.50
C GLU A 67 7.33 8.74 -25.03
N ASP A 68 8.51 8.96 -25.62
CA ASP A 68 9.42 10.02 -25.17
C ASP A 68 8.81 11.44 -25.27
N ASN A 69 7.96 11.68 -26.27
CA ASN A 69 7.20 12.92 -26.45
C ASN A 69 5.90 12.99 -25.63
N GLN A 70 5.59 11.96 -24.85
CA GLN A 70 4.37 11.84 -24.06
C GLN A 70 4.60 11.89 -22.55
N GLN A 71 5.84 12.14 -22.09
CA GLN A 71 6.17 12.10 -20.67
C GLN A 71 5.35 13.10 -19.84
N GLY A 72 4.45 12.58 -19.02
CA GLY A 72 3.48 13.29 -18.21
C GLY A 72 2.06 13.28 -18.77
N LEU A 73 1.83 12.69 -19.95
CA LEU A 73 0.49 12.68 -20.57
C LEU A 73 -0.48 11.69 -19.92
N ALA A 74 0.02 10.65 -19.25
CA ALA A 74 -0.82 9.78 -18.42
C ALA A 74 -1.50 10.59 -17.30
N HIS A 75 -0.73 11.40 -16.58
CA HIS A 75 -1.23 12.27 -15.52
C HIS A 75 -2.05 13.44 -16.09
N PHE A 76 -1.63 14.01 -17.21
CA PHE A 76 -2.40 15.05 -17.90
C PHE A 76 -3.79 14.53 -18.32
N LEU A 77 -3.87 13.31 -18.83
CA LEU A 77 -5.12 12.67 -19.20
C LEU A 77 -6.03 12.44 -17.99
N GLU A 78 -5.45 12.13 -16.82
CA GLU A 78 -6.19 12.04 -15.57
C GLU A 78 -6.98 13.34 -15.31
N HIS A 79 -6.34 14.50 -15.44
CA HIS A 79 -6.98 15.81 -15.29
C HIS A 79 -8.05 16.05 -16.36
N MET A 80 -7.78 15.67 -17.61
CA MET A 80 -8.73 15.85 -18.70
C MET A 80 -10.02 15.07 -18.52
N CYS A 81 -10.04 14.01 -17.73
CA CYS A 81 -11.26 13.29 -17.35
C CYS A 81 -12.28 14.17 -16.59
N PHE A 82 -11.83 15.29 -16.03
CA PHE A 82 -12.67 16.24 -15.31
C PHE A 82 -13.01 17.51 -16.14
N ASN A 83 -12.40 17.68 -17.33
CA ASN A 83 -12.45 18.90 -18.13
C ASN A 83 -13.34 18.83 -19.37
N GLY A 84 -14.13 17.78 -19.53
CA GLY A 84 -15.11 17.67 -20.61
C GLY A 84 -15.17 16.28 -21.22
N THR A 85 -16.39 15.78 -21.27
CA THR A 85 -16.72 14.48 -21.86
C THR A 85 -17.92 14.64 -22.80
N ALA A 86 -18.26 13.60 -23.55
CA ALA A 86 -19.37 13.65 -24.51
C ALA A 86 -20.71 13.99 -23.84
N HIS A 87 -20.97 13.48 -22.63
CA HIS A 87 -22.22 13.71 -21.92
C HIS A 87 -22.13 14.82 -20.86
N PHE A 88 -20.93 15.21 -20.46
CA PHE A 88 -20.66 16.24 -19.45
C PHE A 88 -19.65 17.26 -19.99
N PRO A 89 -20.08 18.24 -20.81
CA PRO A 89 -19.16 19.20 -21.41
C PRO A 89 -18.58 20.17 -20.37
N GLY A 90 -17.31 20.52 -20.53
CA GLY A 90 -16.57 21.45 -19.67
C GLY A 90 -16.61 21.01 -18.20
N ASN A 91 -16.96 21.92 -17.30
CA ASN A 91 -17.03 21.65 -15.85
C ASN A 91 -18.38 21.05 -15.38
N SER A 92 -19.25 20.61 -16.28
CA SER A 92 -20.59 20.15 -15.91
C SER A 92 -20.59 18.83 -15.12
N LEU A 93 -19.57 17.99 -15.27
CA LEU A 93 -19.37 16.77 -14.51
C LEU A 93 -19.21 17.09 -13.01
N ILE A 94 -18.28 17.96 -12.67
CA ILE A 94 -18.02 18.36 -11.27
C ILE A 94 -19.26 19.05 -10.69
N SER A 95 -19.84 20.00 -11.43
CA SER A 95 -21.05 20.72 -11.00
C SER A 95 -22.22 19.77 -10.75
N TYR A 96 -22.41 18.76 -11.59
CA TYR A 96 -23.44 17.74 -11.40
C TYR A 96 -23.18 16.91 -10.13
N LEU A 97 -21.97 16.40 -9.96
CA LEU A 97 -21.61 15.58 -8.79
C LEU A 97 -21.74 16.36 -7.48
N GLU A 98 -21.33 17.64 -7.46
CA GLU A 98 -21.53 18.52 -6.31
C GLU A 98 -23.01 18.74 -5.99
N SER A 99 -23.86 18.85 -7.03
CA SER A 99 -25.31 19.03 -6.86
C SER A 99 -26.00 17.84 -6.17
N ILE A 100 -25.39 16.65 -6.23
CA ILE A 100 -25.89 15.44 -5.56
C ILE A 100 -25.15 15.14 -4.25
N GLY A 101 -24.24 16.03 -3.81
CA GLY A 101 -23.52 15.95 -2.53
C GLY A 101 -22.13 15.33 -2.58
N VAL A 102 -21.64 14.93 -3.78
CA VAL A 102 -20.28 14.42 -3.99
C VAL A 102 -19.34 15.61 -4.14
N LYS A 103 -18.31 15.70 -3.30
CA LYS A 103 -17.35 16.83 -3.28
C LYS A 103 -16.03 16.44 -3.90
N PHE A 104 -15.50 17.29 -4.78
CA PHE A 104 -14.15 17.14 -5.33
C PHE A 104 -13.09 17.14 -4.22
N GLY A 105 -12.08 16.29 -4.36
CA GLY A 105 -11.01 16.12 -3.38
C GLY A 105 -11.38 15.27 -2.14
N ARG A 106 -12.67 15.12 -1.82
CA ARG A 106 -13.14 14.26 -0.73
C ARG A 106 -13.72 12.94 -1.24
N ASN A 107 -14.73 13.01 -2.09
CA ASN A 107 -15.49 11.87 -2.58
C ASN A 107 -15.19 11.56 -4.06
N LEU A 108 -14.77 12.58 -4.82
CA LEU A 108 -14.36 12.51 -6.21
C LEU A 108 -12.85 12.70 -6.28
N ASN A 109 -12.12 11.68 -6.70
CA ASN A 109 -10.66 11.68 -6.80
C ASN A 109 -10.19 10.81 -7.95
N ALA A 110 -8.93 11.00 -8.34
CA ALA A 110 -8.18 10.11 -9.20
C ALA A 110 -6.71 10.07 -8.77
N TYR A 111 -5.96 9.14 -9.31
CA TYR A 111 -4.50 9.13 -9.23
C TYR A 111 -3.91 8.38 -10.41
N THR A 112 -2.74 8.85 -10.85
CA THR A 112 -1.89 8.20 -11.83
C THR A 112 -0.60 7.72 -11.18
N SER A 113 -0.28 6.45 -11.40
CA SER A 113 0.98 5.84 -11.03
C SER A 113 1.79 5.47 -12.27
N THR A 114 2.86 4.73 -12.11
CA THR A 114 3.67 4.21 -13.21
C THR A 114 2.91 3.19 -14.06
N ASP A 115 2.14 2.30 -13.43
CA ASP A 115 1.49 1.15 -14.08
C ASP A 115 -0.04 1.21 -14.07
N GLU A 116 -0.62 2.22 -13.44
CA GLU A 116 -2.06 2.25 -13.22
C GLU A 116 -2.60 3.68 -13.10
N THR A 117 -3.85 3.87 -13.52
CA THR A 117 -4.62 5.09 -13.28
C THR A 117 -5.99 4.67 -12.75
N VAL A 118 -6.44 5.28 -11.66
CA VAL A 118 -7.71 4.93 -11.02
C VAL A 118 -8.51 6.19 -10.71
N TYR A 119 -9.78 6.16 -11.08
CA TYR A 119 -10.75 7.21 -10.80
C TYR A 119 -11.82 6.67 -9.86
N ASN A 120 -12.33 7.51 -8.96
CA ASN A 120 -13.39 7.11 -8.05
C ASN A 120 -14.38 8.21 -7.74
N ILE A 121 -15.66 7.81 -7.60
CA ILE A 121 -16.78 8.60 -7.12
C ILE A 121 -17.37 7.86 -5.92
N CYS A 122 -17.15 8.35 -4.71
CA CYS A 122 -17.55 7.67 -3.48
C CYS A 122 -18.73 8.35 -2.78
N GLU A 123 -19.43 7.59 -1.94
CA GLU A 123 -20.57 8.05 -1.14
C GLU A 123 -21.71 8.67 -1.96
N VAL A 124 -21.94 8.19 -3.19
CA VAL A 124 -23.03 8.65 -4.06
C VAL A 124 -24.37 8.23 -3.46
N PRO A 125 -25.33 9.16 -3.24
CA PRO A 125 -26.66 8.81 -2.73
C PRO A 125 -27.44 7.92 -3.70
N THR A 126 -27.90 6.74 -3.24
CA THR A 126 -28.62 5.75 -4.07
C THR A 126 -30.13 5.92 -4.07
N ALA A 127 -30.67 6.84 -3.27
CA ALA A 127 -32.10 7.13 -3.23
C ALA A 127 -32.68 7.62 -4.58
N ARG A 128 -31.83 8.12 -5.47
CA ARG A 128 -32.16 8.53 -6.83
C ARG A 128 -31.43 7.63 -7.81
N THR A 129 -32.14 6.78 -8.54
CA THR A 129 -31.56 5.92 -9.59
C THR A 129 -30.83 6.74 -10.66
N THR A 130 -31.30 7.96 -10.95
CA THR A 130 -30.63 8.88 -11.90
C THR A 130 -29.20 9.24 -11.45
N ALA A 131 -28.92 9.32 -10.16
CA ALA A 131 -27.55 9.58 -9.68
C ALA A 131 -26.64 8.38 -9.94
N VAL A 132 -27.13 7.16 -9.71
CA VAL A 132 -26.42 5.91 -10.00
C VAL A 132 -26.15 5.80 -11.52
N ASP A 133 -27.19 6.02 -12.36
CA ASP A 133 -27.06 5.97 -13.82
C ASP A 133 -26.06 6.99 -14.35
N SER A 134 -26.08 8.22 -13.81
CA SER A 134 -25.13 9.26 -14.19
C SER A 134 -23.69 8.90 -13.79
N CYS A 135 -23.48 8.29 -12.62
CA CYS A 135 -22.14 7.85 -12.24
C CYS A 135 -21.62 6.75 -13.17
N ILE A 136 -22.46 5.78 -13.57
CA ILE A 136 -22.05 4.77 -14.55
C ILE A 136 -21.76 5.41 -15.90
N MET A 137 -22.54 6.43 -16.32
CA MET A 137 -22.28 7.20 -17.54
C MET A 137 -20.96 7.97 -17.46
N ILE A 138 -20.63 8.56 -16.31
CA ILE A 138 -19.32 9.21 -16.09
C ILE A 138 -18.19 8.21 -16.25
N LEU A 139 -18.32 6.99 -15.67
CA LEU A 139 -17.31 5.95 -15.86
C LEU A 139 -17.16 5.55 -17.33
N ARG A 140 -18.27 5.50 -18.10
CA ARG A 140 -18.21 5.25 -19.54
C ARG A 140 -17.45 6.37 -20.26
N ASP A 141 -17.79 7.62 -19.94
CA ASP A 141 -17.15 8.77 -20.56
C ASP A 141 -15.63 8.79 -20.29
N TRP A 142 -15.22 8.48 -19.05
CA TRP A 142 -13.80 8.33 -18.71
C TRP A 142 -13.14 7.16 -19.47
N SER A 143 -13.91 6.10 -19.70
CA SER A 143 -13.42 4.92 -20.44
C SER A 143 -13.12 5.21 -21.91
N HIS A 144 -13.98 5.98 -22.61
CA HIS A 144 -13.94 6.05 -24.06
C HIS A 144 -14.37 7.39 -24.69
N ASP A 145 -15.13 8.23 -23.97
CA ASP A 145 -15.86 9.36 -24.58
C ASP A 145 -15.33 10.74 -24.12
N LEU A 146 -14.01 10.89 -23.88
CA LEU A 146 -13.39 12.19 -23.59
C LEU A 146 -13.36 13.07 -24.84
N THR A 147 -13.62 14.37 -24.68
CA THR A 147 -13.64 15.32 -25.82
C THR A 147 -12.26 15.79 -26.23
N LEU A 148 -11.34 15.96 -25.29
CA LEU A 148 -9.94 16.37 -25.48
C LEU A 148 -9.82 17.53 -26.47
N THR A 149 -10.61 18.62 -26.26
CA THR A 149 -10.56 19.80 -27.13
C THR A 149 -9.24 20.54 -26.97
N ALA A 150 -8.80 21.25 -28.01
CA ALA A 150 -7.57 22.03 -27.94
C ALA A 150 -7.65 23.11 -26.85
N GLU A 151 -8.82 23.73 -26.67
CA GLU A 151 -9.05 24.77 -25.66
C GLU A 151 -8.90 24.21 -24.24
N ASP A 152 -9.53 23.05 -23.94
CA ASP A 152 -9.46 22.43 -22.61
C ASP A 152 -8.03 21.97 -22.30
N ILE A 153 -7.32 21.41 -23.29
CA ILE A 153 -5.92 21.00 -23.14
C ILE A 153 -5.03 22.21 -22.82
N ASP A 154 -5.18 23.31 -23.57
CA ASP A 154 -4.35 24.50 -23.34
C ASP A 154 -4.64 25.15 -21.98
N ASN A 155 -5.91 25.17 -21.54
CA ASN A 155 -6.29 25.65 -20.22
C ASN A 155 -5.67 24.79 -19.10
N GLU A 156 -5.58 23.47 -19.27
CA GLU A 156 -5.08 22.55 -18.27
C GLU A 156 -3.55 22.59 -18.13
N ARG A 157 -2.78 22.98 -19.18
CA ARG A 157 -1.31 23.10 -19.10
C ARG A 157 -0.87 23.93 -17.90
N GLY A 158 -1.54 25.06 -17.65
CA GLY A 158 -1.24 25.94 -16.52
C GLY A 158 -1.51 25.31 -15.16
N VAL A 159 -2.54 24.49 -15.07
CA VAL A 159 -2.90 23.75 -13.84
C VAL A 159 -1.83 22.71 -13.52
N ILE A 160 -1.48 21.88 -14.50
CA ILE A 160 -0.42 20.88 -14.37
C ILE A 160 0.94 21.54 -14.05
N GLU A 161 1.28 22.66 -14.67
CA GLU A 161 2.49 23.42 -14.35
C GLU A 161 2.49 23.88 -12.88
N GLY A 162 1.34 24.35 -12.38
CA GLY A 162 1.18 24.72 -10.97
C GLY A 162 1.41 23.56 -10.03
N GLU A 163 0.86 22.41 -10.33
CA GLU A 163 1.06 21.18 -9.55
C GLU A 163 2.51 20.68 -9.65
N TRP A 164 3.11 20.70 -10.83
CA TRP A 164 4.50 20.34 -11.03
C TRP A 164 5.43 21.19 -10.16
N ARG A 165 5.21 22.52 -10.12
CA ARG A 165 5.98 23.41 -9.24
C ARG A 165 5.84 23.04 -7.76
N GLN A 166 4.66 22.66 -7.34
CA GLN A 166 4.42 22.23 -5.96
C GLN A 166 5.09 20.90 -5.65
N ARG A 167 4.92 19.88 -6.48
CA ARG A 167 5.49 18.54 -6.29
C ARG A 167 7.01 18.54 -6.45
N CYS A 168 7.53 19.10 -7.53
CA CYS A 168 8.96 19.18 -7.78
C CYS A 168 9.67 20.20 -6.88
N GLY A 169 8.91 21.09 -6.23
CA GLY A 169 9.36 21.92 -5.12
C GLY A 169 9.72 21.16 -3.86
N ALA A 170 9.18 19.95 -3.67
CA ALA A 170 9.44 19.14 -2.48
C ALA A 170 10.73 18.32 -2.59
N ALA A 171 11.52 18.28 -1.51
CA ALA A 171 12.80 17.57 -1.46
C ALA A 171 12.69 16.08 -1.84
N ASN A 172 11.64 15.40 -1.38
CA ASN A 172 11.42 13.99 -1.65
C ASN A 172 11.27 13.69 -3.15
N TYR A 173 10.62 14.58 -3.91
CA TYR A 173 10.48 14.40 -5.36
C TYR A 173 11.80 14.63 -6.07
N ARG A 174 12.51 15.74 -5.77
CA ARG A 174 13.83 16.03 -6.37
C ARG A 174 14.86 14.92 -6.10
N LEU A 175 14.80 14.33 -4.89
CA LEU A 175 15.65 13.19 -4.52
C LEU A 175 15.25 11.93 -5.29
N LEU A 176 13.95 11.65 -5.45
CA LEU A 176 13.47 10.54 -6.27
C LEU A 176 13.89 10.70 -7.74
N GLU A 177 13.74 11.88 -8.32
CA GLU A 177 14.11 12.19 -9.71
C GLU A 177 15.60 11.92 -9.98
N LYS A 178 16.47 12.26 -9.02
CA LYS A 178 17.90 11.95 -9.09
C LYS A 178 18.20 10.46 -8.92
N THR A 179 17.43 9.78 -8.10
CA THR A 179 17.68 8.40 -7.68
C THR A 179 17.14 7.37 -8.66
N ALA A 180 15.93 7.58 -9.20
CA ALA A 180 15.24 6.60 -10.03
C ALA A 180 16.05 6.13 -11.25
N PRO A 181 16.70 6.99 -12.06
CA PRO A 181 17.52 6.54 -13.18
C PRO A 181 18.69 5.63 -12.76
N ILE A 182 19.23 5.82 -11.56
CA ILE A 182 20.36 5.05 -11.04
C ILE A 182 19.92 3.66 -10.60
N ILE A 183 18.88 3.59 -9.76
CA ILE A 183 18.46 2.32 -9.15
C ILE A 183 17.73 1.39 -10.13
N TYR A 184 17.09 1.97 -11.15
CA TYR A 184 16.44 1.21 -12.21
C TYR A 184 17.37 0.90 -13.40
N ASN A 185 18.63 1.37 -13.37
CA ASN A 185 19.70 1.03 -14.31
C ASN A 185 19.25 1.05 -15.79
N GLY A 186 18.58 2.13 -16.19
CA GLY A 186 18.10 2.31 -17.56
C GLY A 186 16.73 1.71 -17.88
N ASN A 187 16.12 0.96 -16.97
CA ASN A 187 14.75 0.47 -17.10
C ASN A 187 13.76 1.64 -17.22
N ILE A 188 12.59 1.37 -17.80
CA ILE A 188 11.55 2.39 -18.07
C ILE A 188 11.06 3.09 -16.81
N TYR A 189 10.95 2.40 -15.67
CA TYR A 189 10.54 2.97 -14.38
C TYR A 189 11.44 4.11 -13.91
N GLY A 190 12.73 4.08 -14.26
CA GLY A 190 13.66 5.17 -13.96
C GLY A 190 13.51 6.40 -14.86
N LYS A 191 12.67 6.33 -15.91
CA LYS A 191 12.54 7.36 -16.95
C LYS A 191 11.15 7.95 -17.06
N ARG A 192 10.14 7.33 -16.43
CA ARG A 192 8.71 7.65 -16.58
C ARG A 192 8.07 7.95 -15.23
N LEU A 193 8.51 9.07 -14.60
CA LEU A 193 7.81 9.56 -13.42
C LEU A 193 6.46 10.17 -13.82
N PRO A 194 5.36 9.87 -13.13
CA PRO A 194 4.01 10.24 -13.56
C PRO A 194 3.78 11.72 -13.81
N ILE A 195 4.44 12.63 -13.04
CA ILE A 195 4.29 14.08 -13.25
C ILE A 195 4.90 14.54 -14.58
N GLY A 196 5.81 13.74 -15.17
CA GLY A 196 6.42 13.98 -16.47
C GLY A 196 7.43 15.11 -16.54
N LEU A 197 7.69 15.53 -17.76
CA LEU A 197 8.65 16.60 -18.08
C LEU A 197 7.93 17.89 -18.46
N MET A 198 8.29 19.00 -17.82
CA MET A 198 7.67 20.30 -18.09
C MET A 198 7.87 20.73 -19.55
N SER A 199 9.01 20.41 -20.16
CA SER A 199 9.26 20.66 -21.58
C SER A 199 8.30 19.93 -22.51
N VAL A 200 7.79 18.75 -22.12
CA VAL A 200 6.74 18.02 -22.83
C VAL A 200 5.39 18.65 -22.53
N ILE A 201 5.03 18.83 -21.27
CA ILE A 201 3.72 19.35 -20.83
C ILE A 201 3.38 20.70 -21.50
N GLN A 202 4.36 21.58 -21.64
CA GLN A 202 4.16 22.90 -22.27
C GLN A 202 4.03 22.85 -23.79
N ASN A 203 4.58 21.81 -24.47
CA ASN A 203 4.78 21.83 -25.91
C ASN A 203 4.24 20.61 -26.68
N PHE A 204 3.67 19.58 -26.01
CA PHE A 204 3.16 18.42 -26.73
C PHE A 204 2.04 18.82 -27.72
N ALA A 205 1.95 18.14 -28.85
CA ALA A 205 0.87 18.32 -29.80
C ALA A 205 -0.44 17.65 -29.25
N TYR A 206 -1.60 18.26 -29.52
CA TYR A 206 -2.87 17.70 -29.04
C TYR A 206 -3.07 16.24 -29.42
N ASP A 207 -2.56 15.84 -30.57
CA ASP A 207 -2.64 14.47 -31.07
C ASP A 207 -1.74 13.50 -30.30
N ASP A 208 -0.69 13.97 -29.61
CA ASP A 208 0.12 13.13 -28.72
C ASP A 208 -0.74 12.63 -27.54
N LEU A 209 -1.54 13.51 -26.93
CA LEU A 209 -2.46 13.14 -25.86
C LEU A 209 -3.59 12.24 -26.35
N ARG A 210 -4.20 12.61 -27.49
CA ARG A 210 -5.28 11.83 -28.10
C ARG A 210 -4.79 10.44 -28.50
N SER A 211 -3.57 10.32 -29.05
CA SER A 211 -2.97 9.02 -29.42
C SER A 211 -2.75 8.15 -28.20
N TYR A 212 -2.26 8.72 -27.09
CA TYR A 212 -2.11 8.01 -25.82
C TYR A 212 -3.46 7.47 -25.33
N TYR A 213 -4.50 8.34 -25.31
CA TYR A 213 -5.86 7.96 -24.92
C TYR A 213 -6.40 6.82 -25.77
N HIS A 214 -6.43 6.96 -27.08
CA HIS A 214 -6.97 5.95 -28.00
C HIS A 214 -6.17 4.64 -28.02
N LYS A 215 -4.87 4.70 -27.74
CA LYS A 215 -4.02 3.51 -27.69
C LYS A 215 -4.24 2.68 -26.42
N TRP A 216 -4.45 3.33 -25.29
CA TRP A 216 -4.39 2.67 -24.00
C TRP A 216 -5.71 2.58 -23.25
N TYR A 217 -6.64 3.54 -23.44
CA TYR A 217 -7.96 3.55 -22.79
C TYR A 217 -8.95 2.74 -23.61
N HIS A 218 -8.93 1.44 -23.40
CA HIS A 218 -9.87 0.52 -24.03
C HIS A 218 -10.28 -0.60 -23.07
N PRO A 219 -11.41 -1.27 -23.30
CA PRO A 219 -12.04 -2.20 -22.35
C PRO A 219 -11.12 -3.28 -21.79
N GLU A 220 -10.16 -3.81 -22.54
CA GLU A 220 -9.25 -4.86 -22.08
C GLU A 220 -8.31 -4.41 -20.96
N ASN A 221 -7.97 -3.12 -20.90
CA ASN A 221 -7.14 -2.53 -19.86
C ASN A 221 -7.98 -1.97 -18.70
N GLN A 222 -9.31 -2.14 -18.71
CA GLN A 222 -10.21 -1.44 -17.80
C GLN A 222 -11.00 -2.37 -16.90
N CYS A 223 -11.29 -1.87 -15.72
CA CYS A 223 -12.18 -2.52 -14.77
C CYS A 223 -13.14 -1.51 -14.14
N ILE A 224 -14.41 -1.87 -14.12
CA ILE A 224 -15.46 -1.14 -13.40
C ILE A 224 -15.71 -1.81 -12.06
N VAL A 225 -15.74 -1.04 -10.98
CA VAL A 225 -16.10 -1.54 -9.65
C VAL A 225 -17.25 -0.70 -9.09
N VAL A 226 -18.34 -1.37 -8.70
CA VAL A 226 -19.49 -0.74 -8.05
C VAL A 226 -19.77 -1.47 -6.74
N VAL A 227 -19.68 -0.75 -5.62
CA VAL A 227 -19.97 -1.30 -4.29
C VAL A 227 -20.92 -0.36 -3.55
N GLY A 228 -22.04 -0.88 -3.05
CA GLY A 228 -22.94 -0.03 -2.28
C GLY A 228 -24.33 -0.59 -2.08
N ASP A 229 -25.21 0.26 -1.59
CA ASP A 229 -26.64 -0.06 -1.40
C ASP A 229 -27.38 0.04 -2.74
N VAL A 230 -27.08 -0.93 -3.62
CA VAL A 230 -27.58 -1.02 -5.01
C VAL A 230 -28.03 -2.45 -5.31
N ASP A 231 -28.89 -2.60 -6.30
CA ASP A 231 -29.26 -3.91 -6.85
C ASP A 231 -28.17 -4.37 -7.86
N PRO A 232 -27.49 -5.49 -7.60
CA PRO A 232 -26.46 -6.00 -8.51
C PRO A 232 -26.95 -6.34 -9.92
N ASP A 233 -28.20 -6.82 -10.07
CA ASP A 233 -28.77 -7.16 -11.37
C ASP A 233 -28.99 -5.88 -12.20
N TYR A 234 -29.48 -4.83 -11.55
CA TYR A 234 -29.63 -3.52 -12.19
C TYR A 234 -28.30 -2.93 -12.66
N ILE A 235 -27.29 -2.93 -11.78
CA ILE A 235 -25.96 -2.42 -12.11
C ILE A 235 -25.32 -3.21 -13.24
N GLU A 236 -25.40 -4.53 -13.21
CA GLU A 236 -24.85 -5.38 -14.28
C GLU A 236 -25.52 -5.10 -15.62
N ALA A 237 -26.85 -4.99 -15.65
CA ALA A 237 -27.58 -4.64 -16.86
C ALA A 237 -27.15 -3.28 -17.42
N LYS A 238 -26.92 -2.28 -16.54
CA LYS A 238 -26.41 -0.95 -16.94
C LYS A 238 -24.98 -1.03 -17.49
N ILE A 239 -24.07 -1.74 -16.84
CA ILE A 239 -22.71 -1.93 -17.33
C ILE A 239 -22.75 -2.59 -18.72
N LYS A 240 -23.52 -3.67 -18.90
CA LYS A 240 -23.66 -4.35 -20.19
C LYS A 240 -24.21 -3.45 -21.28
N SER A 241 -25.22 -2.63 -20.97
CA SER A 241 -25.83 -1.74 -21.96
C SER A 241 -24.98 -0.51 -22.30
N MET A 242 -24.19 0.01 -21.34
CA MET A 242 -23.41 1.23 -21.53
C MET A 242 -21.99 0.98 -22.05
N PHE A 243 -21.41 -0.20 -21.79
CA PHE A 243 -20.02 -0.49 -22.18
C PHE A 243 -19.89 -1.58 -23.24
N GLY A 244 -20.97 -2.33 -23.50
CA GLY A 244 -20.92 -3.46 -24.43
C GLY A 244 -20.76 -3.05 -25.90
N ASP A 245 -21.08 -1.82 -26.26
CA ASP A 245 -20.94 -1.24 -27.60
C ASP A 245 -19.56 -0.63 -27.86
N ILE A 246 -18.74 -0.45 -26.82
CA ILE A 246 -17.38 0.08 -26.98
C ILE A 246 -16.56 -0.96 -27.75
N ALA A 247 -16.13 -0.57 -28.95
CA ALA A 247 -15.40 -1.46 -29.83
C ALA A 247 -14.03 -1.83 -29.23
N ARG A 248 -13.68 -3.12 -29.33
CA ARG A 248 -12.32 -3.54 -29.09
C ARG A 248 -11.43 -3.02 -30.21
N PRO A 249 -10.34 -2.28 -29.92
CA PRO A 249 -9.43 -1.84 -30.98
C PRO A 249 -8.85 -3.03 -31.76
N GLU A 250 -8.76 -2.92 -33.09
CA GLU A 250 -8.36 -4.00 -34.00
C GLU A 250 -6.98 -4.59 -33.66
N HIS A 251 -6.09 -3.79 -33.06
CA HIS A 251 -4.73 -4.17 -32.65
C HIS A 251 -4.50 -3.94 -31.14
N SER A 252 -5.56 -4.02 -30.33
CA SER A 252 -5.42 -3.87 -28.89
C SER A 252 -4.55 -5.00 -28.32
N ALA A 253 -3.67 -4.63 -27.42
CA ALA A 253 -2.89 -5.54 -26.60
C ALA A 253 -3.03 -5.14 -25.14
N ALA A 254 -2.93 -6.12 -24.25
CA ALA A 254 -2.77 -5.82 -22.83
C ALA A 254 -1.54 -4.93 -22.63
N ALA A 255 -1.60 -4.01 -21.67
CA ALA A 255 -0.45 -3.21 -21.30
C ALA A 255 0.76 -4.12 -20.99
N PRO A 256 1.94 -3.82 -21.52
CA PRO A 256 3.11 -4.68 -21.35
C PRO A 256 3.57 -4.67 -19.88
N LYS A 257 4.07 -5.82 -19.42
CA LYS A 257 4.74 -5.90 -18.11
C LYS A 257 6.24 -5.60 -18.30
N TYR A 258 6.71 -4.51 -17.72
CA TYR A 258 8.13 -4.14 -17.74
C TYR A 258 8.84 -4.77 -16.55
N MET A 259 9.58 -5.85 -16.78
CA MET A 259 10.29 -6.57 -15.72
C MET A 259 11.52 -5.77 -15.27
N ILE A 260 11.81 -5.80 -13.97
CA ILE A 260 13.02 -5.21 -13.40
C ILE A 260 14.13 -6.25 -13.44
N GLU A 261 15.24 -5.87 -14.05
CA GLU A 261 16.42 -6.74 -14.15
C GLU A 261 17.15 -6.87 -12.80
N ASP A 262 17.79 -8.01 -12.63
CA ASP A 262 18.69 -8.25 -11.49
C ASP A 262 19.94 -7.39 -11.59
N ASN A 263 20.56 -7.07 -10.46
CA ASN A 263 21.89 -6.48 -10.40
C ASN A 263 22.86 -7.41 -9.68
N ASP A 264 23.97 -7.75 -10.35
CA ASP A 264 25.01 -8.62 -9.78
C ASP A 264 25.82 -7.95 -8.67
N LYS A 265 25.85 -6.63 -8.64
CA LYS A 265 26.57 -5.82 -7.66
C LYS A 265 25.64 -4.81 -7.03
N ILE A 266 25.96 -4.42 -5.80
CA ILE A 266 25.23 -3.36 -5.11
C ILE A 266 25.14 -2.11 -5.96
N ILE A 267 23.93 -1.59 -6.12
CA ILE A 267 23.70 -0.23 -6.61
C ILE A 267 23.59 0.66 -5.37
N ALA A 268 24.50 1.60 -5.22
CA ALA A 268 24.46 2.54 -4.12
C ALA A 268 24.38 3.98 -4.65
N THR A 269 23.60 4.81 -3.96
CA THR A 269 23.50 6.24 -4.31
C THR A 269 23.24 7.09 -3.08
N VAL A 270 24.02 8.18 -2.98
CA VAL A 270 23.84 9.22 -1.97
C VAL A 270 23.39 10.49 -2.70
N GLN A 271 22.18 10.93 -2.39
CA GLN A 271 21.62 12.13 -2.97
C GLN A 271 21.39 13.19 -1.88
N THR A 272 21.64 14.44 -2.23
CA THR A 272 21.47 15.56 -1.30
C THR A 272 20.43 16.54 -1.80
N ASP A 273 19.76 17.19 -0.85
CA ASP A 273 18.87 18.28 -1.14
C ASP A 273 18.92 19.34 -0.02
N LYS A 274 18.78 20.62 -0.39
CA LYS A 274 18.85 21.76 0.54
C LYS A 274 17.73 21.77 1.58
N GLU A 275 16.59 21.16 1.27
CA GLU A 275 15.41 21.11 2.13
C GLU A 275 15.25 19.76 2.82
N GLN A 276 16.15 18.81 2.57
CA GLN A 276 16.18 17.54 3.29
C GLN A 276 16.62 17.81 4.75
N PRO A 277 15.75 17.55 5.76
CA PRO A 277 16.07 17.97 7.12
C PRO A 277 17.04 17.04 7.86
N THR A 278 17.02 15.74 7.51
CA THR A 278 17.78 14.70 8.19
C THR A 278 18.25 13.63 7.20
N THR A 279 19.28 12.90 7.55
CA THR A 279 19.74 11.81 6.69
C THR A 279 18.82 10.60 6.82
N MET A 280 18.20 10.20 5.70
CA MET A 280 17.40 8.99 5.59
C MET A 280 18.21 7.91 4.87
N VAL A 281 18.40 6.76 5.50
CA VAL A 281 19.10 5.61 4.92
C VAL A 281 18.09 4.52 4.58
N GLN A 282 18.17 3.99 3.36
CA GLN A 282 17.25 2.97 2.85
C GLN A 282 18.04 1.83 2.21
N LEU A 283 17.64 0.63 2.50
CA LEU A 283 18.14 -0.61 1.92
C LEU A 283 16.98 -1.34 1.25
N TYR A 284 17.15 -1.70 -0.02
CA TYR A 284 16.24 -2.60 -0.73
C TYR A 284 17.01 -3.85 -1.16
N ILE A 285 16.40 -5.01 -1.00
CA ILE A 285 16.89 -6.26 -1.58
C ILE A 285 15.78 -6.79 -2.47
N LYS A 286 15.96 -6.66 -3.80
CA LYS A 286 14.98 -7.12 -4.78
C LYS A 286 14.88 -8.63 -4.79
N HIS A 287 13.69 -9.14 -4.98
CA HIS A 287 13.44 -10.56 -5.14
C HIS A 287 12.20 -10.83 -6.00
N VAL A 288 12.06 -12.04 -6.47
CA VAL A 288 10.90 -12.50 -7.22
C VAL A 288 9.78 -12.85 -6.23
N ASP A 289 8.58 -12.39 -6.51
CA ASP A 289 7.38 -12.79 -5.79
C ASP A 289 6.90 -14.18 -6.27
N LEU A 290 5.76 -14.61 -5.76
CA LEU A 290 5.14 -15.86 -6.21
C LEU A 290 4.84 -15.82 -7.71
N PRO A 291 5.05 -16.92 -8.44
CA PRO A 291 4.62 -17.04 -9.82
C PRO A 291 3.11 -16.84 -10.00
N ASP A 292 2.69 -16.30 -11.14
CA ASP A 292 1.27 -16.02 -11.44
C ASP A 292 0.37 -17.27 -11.27
N ASP A 293 0.87 -18.48 -11.51
CA ASP A 293 0.14 -19.74 -11.35
C ASP A 293 -0.08 -20.16 -9.88
N GLN A 294 0.61 -19.52 -8.95
CA GLN A 294 0.42 -19.70 -7.51
C GLN A 294 -0.49 -18.64 -6.87
N LEU A 295 -0.87 -17.61 -7.62
CA LEU A 295 -1.83 -16.62 -7.15
C LEU A 295 -3.23 -17.27 -7.01
N ASN A 296 -4.04 -16.71 -6.12
CA ASN A 296 -5.36 -17.22 -5.75
C ASN A 296 -5.34 -18.68 -5.22
N THR A 297 -4.28 -19.04 -4.50
CA THR A 297 -4.14 -20.38 -3.89
C THR A 297 -3.87 -20.28 -2.39
N ILE A 298 -4.01 -21.40 -1.68
CA ILE A 298 -3.63 -21.49 -0.26
C ILE A 298 -2.12 -21.24 -0.05
N ASN A 299 -1.30 -21.51 -1.08
CA ASN A 299 0.14 -21.22 -1.02
C ASN A 299 0.42 -19.73 -0.99
N GLU A 300 -0.33 -18.91 -1.73
CA GLU A 300 -0.25 -17.45 -1.65
C GLU A 300 -0.57 -16.96 -0.23
N ILE A 301 -1.71 -17.37 0.32
CA ILE A 301 -2.10 -16.99 1.69
C ILE A 301 -1.03 -17.41 2.71
N ARG A 302 -0.47 -18.60 2.54
CA ARG A 302 0.60 -19.10 3.42
C ARG A 302 1.90 -18.31 3.25
N HIS A 303 2.28 -18.00 2.02
CA HIS A 303 3.45 -17.19 1.71
C HIS A 303 3.35 -15.79 2.32
N ASP A 304 2.24 -15.10 2.11
CA ASP A 304 1.99 -13.77 2.68
C ASP A 304 2.02 -13.80 4.21
N TYR A 305 1.44 -14.81 4.82
CA TYR A 305 1.46 -14.95 6.27
C TYR A 305 2.89 -15.16 6.82
N ILE A 306 3.71 -15.99 6.15
CA ILE A 306 5.12 -16.21 6.51
C ILE A 306 5.91 -14.91 6.37
N LYS A 307 5.72 -14.18 5.29
CA LYS A 307 6.31 -12.87 5.02
C LYS A 307 5.97 -11.87 6.12
N ASP A 308 4.69 -11.75 6.46
CA ASP A 308 4.23 -10.84 7.51
C ASP A 308 4.82 -11.18 8.89
N LEU A 309 4.93 -12.47 9.22
CA LEU A 309 5.60 -12.92 10.46
C LEU A 309 7.09 -12.56 10.44
N ALA A 310 7.78 -12.78 9.32
CA ALA A 310 9.20 -12.42 9.18
C ALA A 310 9.42 -10.92 9.35
N MET A 311 8.58 -10.09 8.72
CA MET A 311 8.68 -8.62 8.85
C MET A 311 8.36 -8.16 10.27
N THR A 312 7.37 -8.75 10.92
CA THR A 312 7.04 -8.46 12.33
C THR A 312 8.23 -8.75 13.26
N ILE A 313 8.86 -9.92 13.11
CA ILE A 313 10.01 -10.31 13.94
C ILE A 313 11.22 -9.40 13.68
N LEU A 314 11.50 -9.08 12.42
CA LEU A 314 12.58 -8.14 12.09
C LEU A 314 12.30 -6.74 12.66
N ALA A 315 11.06 -6.27 12.60
CA ALA A 315 10.66 -4.99 13.19
C ALA A 315 10.91 -4.95 14.69
N GLU A 316 10.53 -6.02 15.43
CA GLU A 316 10.80 -6.13 16.87
C GLU A 316 12.30 -6.11 17.19
N ARG A 317 13.14 -6.83 16.41
CA ARG A 317 14.60 -6.82 16.60
C ARG A 317 15.20 -5.44 16.36
N PHE A 318 14.77 -4.75 15.29
CA PHE A 318 15.25 -3.41 15.00
C PHE A 318 14.77 -2.39 16.04
N ASP A 319 13.57 -2.54 16.58
CA ASP A 319 13.07 -1.72 17.67
C ASP A 319 13.92 -1.90 18.94
N GLU A 320 14.30 -3.14 19.28
CA GLU A 320 15.21 -3.39 20.39
C GLU A 320 16.61 -2.78 20.19
N LEU A 321 17.10 -2.79 18.94
CA LEU A 321 18.39 -2.15 18.62
C LEU A 321 18.28 -0.62 18.66
N GLU A 322 17.13 -0.02 18.33
CA GLU A 322 16.89 1.43 18.39
C GLU A 322 16.98 1.95 19.84
N HIS A 323 16.58 1.13 20.81
CA HIS A 323 16.61 1.49 22.22
C HIS A 323 18.00 1.34 22.90
N GLN A 324 19.02 0.90 22.16
CA GLN A 324 20.39 0.87 22.67
C GLN A 324 21.01 2.27 22.68
N GLU A 325 21.91 2.54 23.64
CA GLU A 325 22.52 3.86 23.84
C GLU A 325 23.27 4.36 22.58
N ASP A 326 23.93 3.46 21.87
CA ASP A 326 24.72 3.75 20.68
C ASP A 326 23.98 3.53 19.36
N ALA A 327 22.68 3.29 19.40
CA ALA A 327 21.84 3.08 18.21
C ALA A 327 22.08 4.16 17.15
N PRO A 328 22.34 3.77 15.88
CA PRO A 328 22.71 4.74 14.84
C PRO A 328 21.52 5.42 14.17
N TYR A 329 20.30 5.05 14.51
CA TYR A 329 19.08 5.50 13.84
C TYR A 329 17.93 5.75 14.81
N THR A 330 16.86 6.31 14.25
CA THR A 330 15.55 6.45 14.86
C THR A 330 14.46 6.22 13.80
N ASN A 331 13.23 5.88 14.24
CA ASN A 331 12.08 5.70 13.36
C ASN A 331 12.32 4.67 12.25
N LEU A 332 12.78 3.48 12.62
CA LEU A 332 13.02 2.42 11.65
C LEU A 332 11.71 1.76 11.18
N GLY A 333 11.60 1.55 9.88
CA GLY A 333 10.58 0.73 9.26
C GLY A 333 11.21 -0.41 8.46
N VAL A 334 10.64 -1.61 8.58
CA VAL A 334 10.97 -2.78 7.77
C VAL A 334 9.70 -3.32 7.12
N GLY A 335 9.81 -3.82 5.90
CA GLY A 335 8.69 -4.41 5.18
C GLY A 335 9.14 -5.14 3.93
N ASP A 336 8.24 -5.90 3.34
CA ASP A 336 8.41 -6.52 2.04
C ASP A 336 7.25 -6.07 1.14
N MET A 337 7.57 -5.36 0.09
CA MET A 337 6.59 -4.64 -0.72
C MET A 337 7.06 -4.47 -2.17
N LYS A 338 6.24 -3.86 -3.01
CA LYS A 338 6.62 -3.45 -4.36
C LYS A 338 7.88 -2.58 -4.32
N PHE A 339 8.82 -2.85 -5.25
CA PHE A 339 10.07 -2.09 -5.34
C PHE A 339 9.79 -0.68 -5.86
N MET A 340 9.69 0.28 -4.95
CA MET A 340 9.47 1.71 -5.20
C MET A 340 8.33 1.98 -6.22
N LEU A 341 8.66 2.27 -7.47
CA LEU A 341 7.73 2.66 -8.54
C LEU A 341 7.17 1.45 -9.33
N SER A 342 7.82 0.28 -9.22
CA SER A 342 7.48 -0.89 -10.04
C SER A 342 6.47 -1.81 -9.35
N ASN A 343 5.48 -2.31 -10.08
CA ASN A 343 4.59 -3.37 -9.61
C ASN A 343 5.02 -4.79 -10.04
N THR A 344 6.10 -4.90 -10.82
CA THR A 344 6.62 -6.18 -11.35
C THR A 344 7.76 -6.78 -10.52
N CYS A 345 8.21 -6.07 -9.49
CA CYS A 345 9.30 -6.50 -8.62
C CYS A 345 8.95 -6.23 -7.16
N LYS A 346 9.29 -7.16 -6.26
CA LYS A 346 9.22 -6.97 -4.82
C LYS A 346 10.60 -6.68 -4.23
N ALA A 347 10.62 -6.10 -3.06
CA ALA A 347 11.85 -5.90 -2.31
C ALA A 347 11.62 -5.91 -0.81
N LEU A 348 12.53 -6.57 -0.10
CA LEU A 348 12.71 -6.35 1.33
C LEU A 348 13.26 -4.94 1.52
N LEU A 349 12.54 -4.11 2.28
CA LEU A 349 12.90 -2.73 2.59
C LEU A 349 13.25 -2.60 4.07
N VAL A 350 14.39 -1.94 4.35
CA VAL A 350 14.70 -1.38 5.68
C VAL A 350 15.02 0.09 5.50
N ARG A 351 14.37 0.96 6.25
CA ARG A 351 14.61 2.40 6.20
C ARG A 351 14.55 3.02 7.58
N ALA A 352 15.43 3.97 7.85
CA ALA A 352 15.37 4.77 9.08
C ALA A 352 16.01 6.14 8.90
N GLN A 353 15.71 7.02 9.83
CA GLN A 353 16.42 8.28 9.99
C GLN A 353 17.73 8.02 10.73
N ALA A 354 18.87 8.25 10.07
CA ALA A 354 20.17 8.14 10.72
C ALA A 354 20.40 9.30 11.70
N LYS A 355 21.02 9.01 12.84
CA LYS A 355 21.57 10.03 13.73
C LYS A 355 22.78 10.71 13.06
N ASN A 356 23.05 11.97 13.38
CA ASN A 356 24.15 12.73 12.79
C ASN A 356 25.49 12.00 12.89
N GLY A 357 26.21 11.91 11.78
CA GLY A 357 27.48 11.18 11.68
C GLY A 357 27.38 9.66 11.73
N LYS A 358 26.18 9.09 11.57
CA LYS A 358 25.92 7.65 11.76
C LYS A 358 25.32 6.95 10.53
N ALA A 359 25.23 7.61 9.37
CA ALA A 359 24.56 7.04 8.19
C ALA A 359 25.21 5.73 7.71
N VAL A 360 26.53 5.66 7.64
CA VAL A 360 27.28 4.46 7.26
C VAL A 360 27.10 3.34 8.30
N GLN A 361 27.10 3.70 9.59
CA GLN A 361 26.85 2.74 10.67
C GLN A 361 25.41 2.21 10.61
N CYS A 362 24.43 3.05 10.25
CA CYS A 362 23.03 2.68 10.06
C CYS A 362 22.92 1.57 9.01
N MET A 363 23.50 1.74 7.82
CA MET A 363 23.53 0.71 6.76
C MET A 363 24.19 -0.59 7.23
N ARG A 364 25.31 -0.48 7.95
CA ARG A 364 25.99 -1.66 8.50
C ARG A 364 25.11 -2.41 9.50
N THR A 365 24.34 -1.69 10.32
CA THR A 365 23.42 -2.31 11.28
C THR A 365 22.30 -3.06 10.57
N TYR A 366 21.73 -2.50 9.49
CA TYR A 366 20.72 -3.19 8.67
C TYR A 366 21.29 -4.50 8.12
N ALA A 367 22.45 -4.44 7.46
CA ALA A 367 23.10 -5.60 6.88
C ALA A 367 23.42 -6.66 7.93
N THR A 368 23.92 -6.23 9.10
CA THR A 368 24.28 -7.12 10.21
C THR A 368 23.05 -7.91 10.70
N GLU A 369 21.94 -7.23 10.95
CA GLU A 369 20.75 -7.90 11.49
C GLU A 369 20.06 -8.78 10.45
N LEU A 370 19.95 -8.33 9.20
CA LEU A 370 19.40 -9.15 8.13
C LEU A 370 20.23 -10.42 7.90
N GLN A 371 21.56 -10.30 7.82
CA GLN A 371 22.45 -11.46 7.65
C GLN A 371 22.47 -12.37 8.88
N ARG A 372 22.33 -11.81 10.10
CA ARG A 372 22.12 -12.59 11.31
C ARG A 372 20.84 -13.42 11.23
N ALA A 373 19.73 -12.78 10.84
CA ALA A 373 18.44 -13.44 10.68
C ALA A 373 18.48 -14.54 9.61
N ALA A 374 19.12 -14.27 8.45
CA ALA A 374 19.27 -15.28 7.39
C ALA A 374 20.17 -16.46 7.80
N LYS A 375 21.25 -16.20 8.57
CA LYS A 375 22.21 -17.23 8.98
C LYS A 375 21.69 -18.11 10.11
N PHE A 376 21.11 -17.52 11.14
CA PHE A 376 20.72 -18.22 12.36
C PHE A 376 19.22 -18.42 12.52
N GLY A 377 18.43 -17.73 11.70
CA GLY A 377 16.98 -17.78 11.75
C GLY A 377 16.39 -16.97 12.90
N VAL A 378 15.09 -17.18 13.08
CA VAL A 378 14.29 -16.63 14.17
C VAL A 378 14.15 -17.65 15.30
N LEU A 379 13.80 -17.18 16.49
CA LEU A 379 13.57 -18.05 17.65
C LEU A 379 12.09 -18.46 17.71
N GLU A 380 11.83 -19.60 18.35
CA GLU A 380 10.45 -20.05 18.59
C GLU A 380 9.66 -19.03 19.41
N THR A 381 10.28 -18.37 20.39
CA THR A 381 9.65 -17.33 21.21
C THR A 381 9.21 -16.12 20.40
N GLU A 382 10.05 -15.67 19.46
CA GLU A 382 9.72 -14.58 18.54
C GLU A 382 8.56 -14.97 17.62
N LEU A 383 8.59 -16.18 17.05
CA LEU A 383 7.52 -16.68 16.20
C LEU A 383 6.18 -16.76 16.95
N GLN A 384 6.19 -17.23 18.19
CA GLN A 384 4.98 -17.33 18.99
C GLN A 384 4.38 -15.95 19.30
N ARG A 385 5.20 -14.94 19.63
CA ARG A 385 4.74 -13.55 19.82
C ARG A 385 4.13 -12.99 18.54
N ALA A 386 4.82 -13.11 17.41
CA ALA A 386 4.32 -12.63 16.12
C ALA A 386 3.01 -13.32 15.73
N LYS A 387 2.87 -14.63 15.94
CA LYS A 387 1.62 -15.36 15.73
C LYS A 387 0.48 -14.88 16.62
N LEU A 388 0.76 -14.58 17.89
CA LEU A 388 -0.25 -14.04 18.82
C LEU A 388 -0.74 -12.67 18.36
N ALA A 389 0.16 -11.78 17.92
CA ALA A 389 -0.20 -10.47 17.39
C ALA A 389 -1.01 -10.61 16.09
N ALA A 390 -0.57 -11.45 15.15
CA ALA A 390 -1.29 -11.73 13.91
C ALA A 390 -2.68 -12.32 14.17
N LYS A 391 -2.80 -13.24 15.14
CA LYS A 391 -4.08 -13.81 15.53
C LYS A 391 -5.01 -12.76 16.13
N ALA A 392 -4.52 -11.90 17.00
CA ALA A 392 -5.33 -10.84 17.61
C ALA A 392 -5.89 -9.88 16.54
N LYS A 393 -5.05 -9.52 15.55
CA LYS A 393 -5.47 -8.71 14.41
C LYS A 393 -6.52 -9.44 13.58
N LEU A 394 -6.30 -10.69 13.21
CA LEU A 394 -7.23 -11.52 12.43
C LEU A 394 -8.61 -11.65 13.12
N ASP A 395 -8.61 -11.89 14.43
CA ASP A 395 -9.83 -12.00 15.23
C ASP A 395 -10.60 -10.66 15.28
N ALA A 396 -9.87 -9.55 15.41
CA ALA A 396 -10.46 -8.21 15.42
C ALA A 396 -11.05 -7.82 14.04
N ASP A 397 -10.32 -8.09 12.97
CA ASP A 397 -10.76 -7.82 11.60
C ASP A 397 -12.02 -8.64 11.27
N PHE A 398 -12.04 -9.92 11.63
CA PHE A 398 -13.21 -10.79 11.44
C PHE A 398 -14.41 -10.33 12.27
N ALA A 399 -14.21 -9.94 13.52
CA ALA A 399 -15.28 -9.40 14.36
C ALA A 399 -15.86 -8.09 13.82
N GLY A 400 -15.03 -7.29 13.14
CA GLY A 400 -15.42 -6.02 12.52
C GLY A 400 -16.01 -6.11 11.11
N ARG A 401 -16.04 -7.30 10.46
CA ARG A 401 -16.35 -7.45 9.03
C ARG A 401 -17.68 -6.84 8.59
N GLU A 402 -18.72 -6.91 9.45
CA GLU A 402 -20.03 -6.31 9.17
C GLU A 402 -20.00 -4.76 9.06
N LYS A 403 -18.89 -4.14 9.47
CA LYS A 403 -18.67 -2.70 9.41
C LYS A 403 -17.73 -2.30 8.28
N THR A 404 -17.35 -3.23 7.41
CA THR A 404 -16.48 -2.96 6.27
C THR A 404 -17.20 -2.02 5.29
N THR A 405 -16.55 -0.90 4.99
CA THR A 405 -17.15 0.16 4.17
C THR A 405 -17.17 -0.19 2.69
N ASN A 406 -18.07 0.48 1.93
CA ASN A 406 -18.12 0.38 0.47
C ASN A 406 -16.74 0.63 -0.15
N THR A 407 -16.08 1.71 0.26
CA THR A 407 -14.76 2.11 -0.24
C THR A 407 -13.68 1.06 0.04
N THR A 408 -13.73 0.40 1.20
CA THR A 408 -12.78 -0.67 1.54
C THR A 408 -12.93 -1.86 0.58
N TYR A 409 -14.16 -2.32 0.33
CA TYR A 409 -14.41 -3.37 -0.65
C TYR A 409 -14.05 -2.93 -2.07
N ALA A 410 -14.42 -1.73 -2.49
CA ALA A 410 -14.11 -1.23 -3.83
C ALA A 410 -12.59 -1.20 -4.08
N ARG A 411 -11.80 -0.69 -3.13
CA ARG A 411 -10.33 -0.71 -3.22
C ARG A 411 -9.76 -2.12 -3.24
N LYS A 412 -10.33 -3.06 -2.46
CA LYS A 412 -9.93 -4.48 -2.50
C LYS A 412 -10.12 -5.07 -3.90
N TYR A 413 -11.23 -4.75 -4.58
CA TYR A 413 -11.50 -5.24 -5.93
C TYR A 413 -10.64 -4.56 -7.00
N VAL A 414 -10.37 -3.26 -6.87
CA VAL A 414 -9.38 -2.56 -7.72
C VAL A 414 -8.01 -3.23 -7.58
N ARG A 415 -7.54 -3.50 -6.36
CA ARG A 415 -6.26 -4.21 -6.16
C ARG A 415 -6.27 -5.62 -6.74
N HIS A 416 -7.34 -6.38 -6.54
CA HIS A 416 -7.47 -7.71 -7.14
C HIS A 416 -7.41 -7.65 -8.67
N TYR A 417 -8.06 -6.66 -9.30
CA TYR A 417 -7.97 -6.48 -10.76
C TYR A 417 -6.55 -6.16 -11.20
N LEU A 418 -5.86 -5.24 -10.53
CA LEU A 418 -4.54 -4.75 -10.93
C LEU A 418 -3.42 -5.75 -10.62
N ASP A 419 -3.45 -6.37 -9.45
CA ASP A 419 -2.37 -7.19 -8.89
C ASP A 419 -2.67 -8.69 -8.93
N GLY A 420 -3.93 -9.09 -9.10
CA GLY A 420 -4.35 -10.49 -8.95
C GLY A 420 -4.53 -10.90 -7.48
N GLY A 421 -4.39 -12.20 -7.22
CA GLY A 421 -4.39 -12.79 -5.89
C GLY A 421 -5.72 -13.33 -5.40
N ALA A 422 -5.75 -13.81 -4.15
CA ALA A 422 -6.91 -14.43 -3.56
C ALA A 422 -7.99 -13.42 -3.16
N LEU A 423 -9.25 -13.76 -3.43
CA LEU A 423 -10.40 -12.93 -3.10
C LEU A 423 -11.49 -13.76 -2.39
N PRO A 424 -11.19 -14.45 -1.28
CA PRO A 424 -12.17 -15.22 -0.53
C PRO A 424 -13.15 -14.34 0.25
N SER A 425 -14.27 -14.93 0.69
CA SER A 425 -15.11 -14.30 1.71
C SER A 425 -14.37 -14.16 3.03
N ASP A 426 -14.82 -13.23 3.88
CA ASP A 426 -14.18 -12.98 5.18
C ASP A 426 -14.23 -14.24 6.07
N GLU A 427 -15.31 -15.05 6.02
CA GLU A 427 -15.43 -16.31 6.73
C GLU A 427 -14.44 -17.37 6.20
N ALA A 428 -14.32 -17.47 4.87
CA ALA A 428 -13.41 -18.41 4.24
C ALA A 428 -11.96 -18.02 4.55
N TYR A 429 -11.62 -16.73 4.44
CA TYR A 429 -10.29 -16.21 4.77
C TYR A 429 -9.92 -16.48 6.22
N TYR A 430 -10.82 -16.13 7.16
CA TYR A 430 -10.61 -16.38 8.58
C TYR A 430 -10.34 -17.86 8.89
N LYS A 431 -11.14 -18.75 8.30
CA LYS A 431 -10.96 -20.21 8.46
C LYS A 431 -9.64 -20.71 7.89
N MET A 432 -9.27 -20.26 6.67
CA MET A 432 -8.02 -20.63 6.02
C MET A 432 -6.83 -20.13 6.82
N MET A 433 -6.84 -18.87 7.26
CA MET A 433 -5.77 -18.28 8.05
C MET A 433 -5.52 -19.00 9.36
N LYS A 434 -6.56 -19.48 10.04
CA LYS A 434 -6.40 -20.32 11.25
C LYS A 434 -5.69 -21.64 10.93
N GLY A 435 -6.00 -22.26 9.80
CA GLY A 435 -5.33 -23.48 9.36
C GLY A 435 -3.87 -23.22 8.98
N VAL A 436 -3.61 -22.17 8.21
CA VAL A 436 -2.27 -21.74 7.83
C VAL A 436 -1.42 -21.41 9.05
N ALA A 437 -1.94 -20.60 9.97
CA ALA A 437 -1.24 -20.18 11.19
C ALA A 437 -0.83 -21.36 12.08
N ALA A 438 -1.69 -22.40 12.17
CA ALA A 438 -1.36 -23.62 12.91
C ALA A 438 -0.21 -24.42 12.28
N GLY A 439 -0.08 -24.38 10.94
CA GLY A 439 0.90 -25.16 10.19
C GLY A 439 2.27 -24.48 10.00
N VAL A 440 2.36 -23.15 10.16
CA VAL A 440 3.63 -22.42 9.97
C VAL A 440 4.57 -22.64 11.15
N LYS A 441 5.85 -22.92 10.85
CA LYS A 441 6.92 -23.21 11.80
C LYS A 441 8.09 -22.26 11.61
N VAL A 442 9.05 -22.28 12.55
CA VAL A 442 10.31 -21.50 12.49
C VAL A 442 11.05 -21.75 11.18
N GLU A 443 11.09 -23.01 10.73
CA GLU A 443 11.78 -23.38 9.49
C GLU A 443 11.21 -22.67 8.26
N ASP A 444 9.91 -22.41 8.23
CA ASP A 444 9.26 -21.72 7.11
C ASP A 444 9.68 -20.24 7.05
N VAL A 445 9.68 -19.56 8.19
CA VAL A 445 10.14 -18.18 8.31
C VAL A 445 11.63 -18.06 7.99
N ASN A 446 12.42 -19.01 8.47
CA ASN A 446 13.86 -19.07 8.19
C ASN A 446 14.16 -19.30 6.71
N ALA A 447 13.38 -20.17 6.05
CA ALA A 447 13.52 -20.40 4.61
C ALA A 447 13.19 -19.14 3.82
N TYR A 448 12.14 -18.43 4.20
CA TYR A 448 11.77 -17.15 3.59
C TYR A 448 12.87 -16.10 3.75
N LEU A 449 13.34 -15.84 5.01
CA LEU A 449 14.41 -14.87 5.25
C LEU A 449 15.69 -15.20 4.48
N LYS A 450 16.04 -16.49 4.41
CA LYS A 450 17.21 -16.94 3.64
C LYS A 450 17.05 -16.74 2.14
N SER A 451 15.82 -16.76 1.61
CA SER A 451 15.55 -16.54 0.18
C SER A 451 15.57 -15.06 -0.23
N VAL A 452 15.26 -14.13 0.69
CA VAL A 452 15.15 -12.71 0.37
C VAL A 452 16.34 -11.86 0.84
N VAL A 453 17.21 -12.41 1.73
CA VAL A 453 18.40 -11.69 2.20
C VAL A 453 19.62 -12.10 1.40
N SER A 454 20.27 -11.15 0.75
CA SER A 454 21.51 -11.32 0.01
C SER A 454 22.71 -11.03 0.89
N ALA A 455 23.72 -11.92 0.90
CA ALA A 455 24.97 -11.70 1.62
C ALA A 455 26.09 -11.15 0.73
N ASP A 456 26.01 -11.36 -0.57
CA ASP A 456 27.03 -11.01 -1.57
C ASP A 456 26.76 -9.72 -2.33
N GLY A 457 25.61 -9.09 -2.08
CA GLY A 457 25.22 -7.83 -2.73
C GLY A 457 24.39 -8.02 -4.00
N HIS A 458 24.06 -9.25 -4.40
CA HIS A 458 23.13 -9.51 -5.50
C HIS A 458 21.75 -8.92 -5.18
N ASN A 459 21.19 -8.15 -6.11
CA ASN A 459 19.90 -7.47 -5.98
C ASN A 459 19.79 -6.44 -4.83
N VAL A 460 20.92 -6.02 -4.26
CA VAL A 460 20.97 -5.03 -3.19
C VAL A 460 21.05 -3.62 -3.75
N ILE A 461 20.24 -2.73 -3.19
CA ILE A 461 20.22 -1.30 -3.49
C ILE A 461 20.29 -0.52 -2.18
N CYS A 462 21.29 0.35 -2.08
CA CYS A 462 21.55 1.19 -0.92
C CYS A 462 21.32 2.66 -1.29
N ILE A 463 20.43 3.34 -0.58
CA ILE A 463 20.11 4.75 -0.84
C ILE A 463 20.30 5.56 0.43
N ALA A 464 20.94 6.72 0.31
CA ALA A 464 20.91 7.73 1.36
C ALA A 464 20.44 9.07 0.80
N TYR A 465 19.49 9.69 1.50
CA TYR A 465 19.04 11.06 1.26
C TYR A 465 19.53 11.93 2.40
N ALA A 466 20.37 12.92 2.12
CA ALA A 466 21.03 13.71 3.15
C ALA A 466 20.82 15.23 2.97
N PRO A 467 20.90 16.00 4.06
CA PRO A 467 20.97 17.46 3.97
C PRO A 467 22.21 17.91 3.18
N GLU A 468 22.04 18.81 2.23
CA GLU A 468 23.16 19.32 1.42
C GLU A 468 24.24 20.01 2.27
N ASN A 469 23.83 20.73 3.30
CA ASN A 469 24.71 21.52 4.16
C ASN A 469 25.26 20.79 5.40
N ASN A 470 24.85 19.55 5.63
CA ASN A 470 25.25 18.75 6.81
C ASN A 470 25.32 17.26 6.48
N ILE A 471 26.02 16.93 5.40
CA ILE A 471 26.27 15.54 5.04
C ILE A 471 27.37 14.96 5.95
N ASP A 472 27.20 13.72 6.39
CA ASP A 472 28.25 13.00 7.14
C ASP A 472 29.51 12.89 6.27
N ALA A 473 30.69 13.20 6.84
CA ALA A 473 31.93 13.32 6.11
C ALA A 473 32.40 12.03 5.41
N ASP A 474 31.98 10.88 5.93
CA ASP A 474 32.28 9.55 5.40
C ASP A 474 31.17 8.98 4.50
N LEU A 475 30.06 9.70 4.30
CA LEU A 475 28.91 9.22 3.52
C LEU A 475 29.10 9.48 2.03
N ASN A 476 29.22 8.41 1.27
CA ASN A 476 29.19 8.41 -0.19
C ASN A 476 28.76 7.04 -0.73
N ASP A 477 28.53 6.93 -2.04
CA ASP A 477 28.04 5.69 -2.67
C ASP A 477 28.91 4.48 -2.32
N LYS A 478 30.22 4.64 -2.35
CA LYS A 478 31.16 3.55 -2.06
C LYS A 478 31.10 3.11 -0.59
N THR A 479 31.15 4.06 0.35
CA THR A 479 31.12 3.72 1.79
C THR A 479 29.79 3.14 2.21
N LEU A 480 28.70 3.56 1.55
CA LEU A 480 27.37 2.99 1.77
C LEU A 480 27.30 1.52 1.30
N ALA A 481 27.83 1.22 0.10
CA ALA A 481 27.93 -0.15 -0.40
C ALA A 481 28.89 -1.01 0.44
N ASP A 482 30.08 -0.48 0.77
CA ASP A 482 31.06 -1.17 1.59
C ASP A 482 30.52 -1.49 2.99
N ALA A 483 29.67 -0.62 3.56
CA ALA A 483 29.01 -0.85 4.85
C ALA A 483 28.13 -2.11 4.83
N TYR A 484 27.39 -2.34 3.75
CA TYR A 484 26.60 -3.56 3.57
C TYR A 484 27.50 -4.80 3.47
N LEU A 485 28.55 -4.75 2.64
CA LEU A 485 29.46 -5.87 2.39
C LEU A 485 30.45 -6.13 3.56
N SER A 486 30.59 -5.17 4.48
CA SER A 486 31.56 -5.28 5.58
C SER A 486 31.18 -6.26 6.68
N VAL A 487 30.01 -6.86 6.60
CA VAL A 487 29.53 -7.79 7.63
C VAL A 487 30.33 -9.10 7.56
N ASP A 488 31.12 -9.35 8.60
CA ASP A 488 31.80 -10.63 8.78
C ASP A 488 30.81 -11.65 9.35
N THR A 489 30.22 -12.44 8.45
CA THR A 489 29.19 -13.41 8.84
C THR A 489 29.70 -14.46 9.82
N ASP A 490 31.02 -14.75 9.85
CA ASP A 490 31.60 -15.75 10.78
C ASP A 490 31.66 -15.25 12.22
N LYS A 491 31.66 -13.92 12.39
CA LYS A 491 31.62 -13.28 13.72
C LYS A 491 30.20 -13.01 14.23
N LEU A 492 29.19 -13.26 13.42
CA LEU A 492 27.82 -13.08 13.87
C LEU A 492 27.44 -14.09 14.94
N THR A 493 26.79 -13.64 15.98
CA THR A 493 26.19 -14.47 17.03
C THR A 493 24.69 -14.59 16.83
N LYS A 494 24.08 -15.64 17.36
CA LYS A 494 22.61 -15.79 17.37
C LYS A 494 21.98 -14.63 18.12
N TRP A 495 20.77 -14.27 17.69
CA TRP A 495 19.92 -13.36 18.45
C TRP A 495 19.62 -13.99 19.81
N VAL A 496 19.60 -13.18 20.84
CA VAL A 496 19.22 -13.59 22.20
C VAL A 496 17.97 -12.82 22.56
N ASP A 497 16.88 -13.54 22.70
CA ASP A 497 15.60 -12.95 23.12
C ASP A 497 15.71 -12.49 24.58
N LYS A 498 15.23 -11.30 24.87
CA LYS A 498 15.17 -10.82 26.25
C LYS A 498 14.06 -11.59 26.96
N ASP A 499 14.35 -12.20 28.07
CA ASP A 499 13.35 -12.76 28.97
C ASP A 499 12.40 -11.62 29.35
N VAL A 500 11.21 -11.64 28.80
CA VAL A 500 10.15 -10.76 29.27
C VAL A 500 9.75 -11.27 30.65
N ALA A 501 10.17 -10.58 31.69
CA ALA A 501 9.73 -10.89 33.05
C ALA A 501 8.20 -11.06 33.03
N GLY A 502 7.70 -12.19 33.51
CA GLY A 502 6.27 -12.54 33.43
C GLY A 502 5.34 -11.58 34.18
N LYS A 503 5.89 -10.55 34.83
CA LYS A 503 5.17 -9.47 35.49
C LYS A 503 5.85 -8.14 35.15
N ILE A 504 5.09 -7.20 34.60
CA ILE A 504 5.54 -5.81 34.38
C ILE A 504 5.81 -5.12 35.74
N VAL A 505 5.04 -5.52 36.78
CA VAL A 505 5.17 -5.03 38.15
C VAL A 505 5.32 -6.25 39.06
N GLU A 506 6.45 -6.37 39.74
CA GLU A 506 6.73 -7.51 40.64
C GLU A 506 5.74 -7.53 41.82
N ASP A 507 5.53 -6.38 42.45
CA ASP A 507 4.59 -6.23 43.56
C ASP A 507 3.48 -5.27 43.18
N LEU A 508 2.30 -5.81 42.89
CA LEU A 508 1.13 -4.98 42.66
C LEU A 508 0.75 -4.25 43.96
N PRO A 509 0.51 -2.93 43.91
CA PRO A 509 0.01 -2.20 45.07
C PRO A 509 -1.34 -2.77 45.50
N ALA A 510 -1.65 -2.65 46.79
CA ALA A 510 -2.93 -3.09 47.31
C ALA A 510 -4.09 -2.42 46.52
N PRO A 511 -5.09 -3.20 46.07
CA PRO A 511 -6.17 -2.64 45.27
C PRO A 511 -6.96 -1.57 46.04
N GLY A 512 -7.20 -0.45 45.39
CA GLY A 512 -8.07 0.61 45.90
C GLY A 512 -9.52 0.10 46.03
N LYS A 513 -10.26 0.68 46.95
CA LYS A 513 -11.71 0.39 47.12
C LYS A 513 -12.52 1.49 46.43
N ILE A 514 -13.64 1.11 45.81
CA ILE A 514 -14.65 2.07 45.35
C ILE A 514 -15.39 2.58 46.60
N ILE A 515 -15.30 3.88 46.87
CA ILE A 515 -15.98 4.51 48.03
C ILE A 515 -17.27 5.24 47.64
N SER A 516 -17.42 5.57 46.35
CA SER A 516 -18.61 6.19 45.79
C SER A 516 -18.82 5.74 44.34
N GLU A 517 -20.09 5.50 43.97
CA GLU A 517 -20.53 5.22 42.60
C GLU A 517 -21.66 6.17 42.24
N SER A 518 -21.59 6.81 41.08
CA SER A 518 -22.65 7.59 40.46
C SER A 518 -22.79 7.27 38.99
N VAL A 519 -23.93 7.64 38.38
CA VAL A 519 -24.17 7.45 36.95
C VAL A 519 -24.36 8.80 36.30
N LEU A 520 -23.52 9.09 35.33
CA LEU A 520 -23.65 10.25 34.45
C LEU A 520 -24.62 9.86 33.32
N THR A 521 -25.92 10.06 33.56
CA THR A 521 -27.00 9.61 32.64
C THR A 521 -26.88 10.23 31.25
N GLN A 522 -26.40 11.47 31.15
CA GLN A 522 -26.21 12.17 29.88
C GLN A 522 -25.21 11.45 28.96
N PHE A 523 -24.25 10.73 29.53
CA PHE A 523 -23.19 10.06 28.79
C PHE A 523 -23.25 8.54 28.87
N ASP A 524 -24.25 7.98 29.55
CA ASP A 524 -24.35 6.54 29.83
C ASP A 524 -23.04 5.99 30.43
N THR A 525 -22.52 6.67 31.44
CA THR A 525 -21.20 6.42 32.02
C THR A 525 -21.29 6.30 33.54
N LYS A 526 -20.64 5.29 34.11
CA LYS A 526 -20.44 5.21 35.56
C LYS A 526 -19.24 6.01 36.00
N GLU A 527 -19.40 6.76 37.07
CA GLU A 527 -18.30 7.44 37.77
C GLU A 527 -18.05 6.73 39.11
N TRP A 528 -16.83 6.28 39.31
CA TRP A 528 -16.38 5.75 40.61
C TRP A 528 -15.39 6.71 41.24
N THR A 529 -15.46 6.86 42.55
CA THR A 529 -14.40 7.48 43.34
C THR A 529 -13.69 6.38 44.12
N LEU A 530 -12.37 6.28 43.95
CA LEU A 530 -11.54 5.30 44.65
C LEU A 530 -11.11 5.83 46.01
N SER A 531 -10.70 4.93 46.91
CA SER A 531 -10.25 5.25 48.26
C SER A 531 -9.03 6.17 48.34
N ASN A 532 -8.28 6.32 47.25
CA ASN A 532 -7.16 7.24 47.09
C ASN A 532 -7.55 8.56 46.42
N GLY A 533 -8.83 8.80 46.17
CA GLY A 533 -9.35 10.02 45.57
C GLY A 533 -9.39 10.02 44.03
N ILE A 534 -8.85 8.99 43.35
CA ILE A 534 -8.91 8.90 41.88
C ILE A 534 -10.36 8.73 41.45
N LYS A 535 -10.77 9.52 40.45
CA LYS A 535 -12.04 9.32 39.72
C LYS A 535 -11.82 8.43 38.51
N VAL A 536 -12.69 7.45 38.35
CA VAL A 536 -12.67 6.51 37.24
C VAL A 536 -13.99 6.60 36.48
N LEU A 537 -13.95 6.93 35.20
CA LEU A 537 -15.11 6.94 34.33
C LEU A 537 -15.13 5.65 33.51
N VAL A 538 -16.21 4.89 33.62
CA VAL A 538 -16.35 3.59 32.93
C VAL A 538 -17.57 3.65 32.01
N LYS A 539 -17.33 3.55 30.71
CA LYS A 539 -18.38 3.42 29.70
C LYS A 539 -18.24 2.09 28.98
N LYS A 540 -19.28 1.28 29.06
CA LYS A 540 -19.37 0.05 28.25
C LYS A 540 -19.90 0.40 26.87
N THR A 541 -19.18 -0.02 25.83
CA THR A 541 -19.57 0.15 24.42
C THR A 541 -19.46 -1.17 23.68
N ASP A 542 -20.15 -1.27 22.56
CA ASP A 542 -20.13 -2.40 21.62
C ASP A 542 -19.49 -2.02 20.26
N TYR A 543 -18.83 -0.86 20.19
CA TYR A 543 -18.24 -0.37 18.94
C TYR A 543 -17.16 -1.29 18.39
N LYS A 544 -16.32 -1.84 19.28
CA LYS A 544 -15.31 -2.84 18.94
C LYS A 544 -15.29 -3.94 20.01
N PRO A 545 -15.67 -5.18 19.67
CA PRO A 545 -15.60 -6.30 20.62
C PRO A 545 -14.15 -6.59 21.02
N ASN A 546 -13.96 -7.02 22.26
CA ASN A 546 -12.66 -7.39 22.83
C ASN A 546 -11.61 -6.27 22.88
N GLN A 547 -12.04 -5.00 22.84
CA GLN A 547 -11.16 -3.85 22.99
C GLN A 547 -11.50 -3.06 24.25
N VAL A 548 -10.50 -2.67 25.01
CA VAL A 548 -10.59 -1.72 26.13
C VAL A 548 -9.68 -0.55 25.82
N LEU A 549 -10.25 0.65 25.83
CA LEU A 549 -9.48 1.90 25.76
C LEU A 549 -9.31 2.44 27.17
N ILE A 550 -8.06 2.72 27.55
CA ILE A 550 -7.73 3.30 28.86
C ILE A 550 -7.02 4.63 28.58
N ALA A 551 -7.53 5.69 29.20
CA ALA A 551 -6.90 6.99 29.20
C ALA A 551 -6.81 7.50 30.64
N ALA A 552 -5.69 8.08 31.01
CA ALA A 552 -5.51 8.73 32.30
C ALA A 552 -5.25 10.22 32.10
N TYR A 553 -5.90 11.03 32.90
CA TYR A 553 -5.71 12.48 32.92
C TYR A 553 -5.36 12.93 34.32
N SER A 554 -4.25 13.65 34.47
CA SER A 554 -3.83 14.29 35.71
C SER A 554 -3.84 15.79 35.51
N PRO A 555 -4.64 16.55 36.30
CA PRO A 555 -4.56 18.02 36.29
C PRO A 555 -3.21 18.43 36.87
N GLY A 556 -2.35 18.94 36.03
CA GLY A 556 -0.98 19.31 36.36
C GLY A 556 -0.13 19.39 35.10
N GLY A 557 1.03 19.97 35.17
CA GLY A 557 1.97 20.11 34.08
C GLY A 557 2.92 21.25 34.29
N PHE A 558 3.84 21.50 33.38
CA PHE A 558 4.91 22.47 33.50
C PHE A 558 4.38 23.91 33.70
N SER A 559 3.12 24.23 33.34
CA SER A 559 2.50 25.54 33.57
C SER A 559 2.17 25.80 35.03
N GLN A 560 2.13 24.76 35.86
CA GLN A 560 1.89 24.88 37.31
C GLN A 560 3.20 24.97 38.11
N ASN A 561 4.33 24.73 37.51
CA ASN A 561 5.63 24.89 38.11
C ASN A 561 6.36 26.10 37.49
N PHE A 562 6.70 27.07 38.32
CA PHE A 562 7.33 28.33 37.89
C PHE A 562 8.87 28.27 37.95
N ASP A 563 9.47 27.15 38.39
CA ASP A 563 10.92 27.00 38.38
C ASP A 563 11.44 26.69 36.98
N PRO A 564 12.22 27.59 36.34
CA PRO A 564 12.78 27.36 35.02
C PRO A 564 13.71 26.15 34.92
N ALA A 565 14.35 25.75 36.03
CA ALA A 565 15.27 24.62 36.07
C ALA A 565 14.53 23.27 35.97
N GLU A 566 13.28 23.19 36.43
CA GLU A 566 12.46 22.00 36.42
C GLU A 566 11.63 21.83 35.14
N LYS A 567 11.51 22.87 34.30
CA LYS A 567 10.71 22.83 33.06
C LYS A 567 11.15 21.71 32.08
N ALA A 568 12.44 21.41 32.06
CA ALA A 568 12.97 20.36 31.20
C ALA A 568 12.51 18.95 31.66
N ILE A 569 12.41 18.73 32.97
CA ILE A 569 11.99 17.45 33.57
C ILE A 569 10.54 17.16 33.24
N TYR A 570 9.65 18.17 33.31
CA TYR A 570 8.23 17.98 32.99
C TYR A 570 7.96 17.72 31.51
N LYS A 571 8.83 18.19 30.61
CA LYS A 571 8.76 17.83 29.17
C LYS A 571 9.23 16.41 28.85
N MET A 572 9.94 15.76 29.75
CA MET A 572 10.41 14.39 29.58
C MET A 572 9.35 13.35 29.99
N THR A 573 8.23 13.79 30.56
CA THR A 573 7.13 12.92 31.03
C THR A 573 5.92 12.92 30.10
N ASP A 574 5.94 13.69 29.03
CA ASP A 574 4.99 13.65 27.91
C ASP A 574 5.46 12.61 26.89
#